data_bc52c02a07f5737a14a5eed15a0de13a
#
_entry.id   bc52c02a07f5737a14a5eed15a0de13a
#
_cell.length_a   1.000
_cell.length_b   1.000
_cell.length_c   1.000
_cell.angle_alpha   90.00
_cell.angle_beta   90.00
_cell.angle_gamma   90.00
#
_symmetry.space_group_name_H-M   'P 1'
#
loop_
_entity.id
_entity.type
_entity.pdbx_description
1 polymer ?
#
loop_
_entity_poly.entity_id
_entity_poly.type
_entity_poly.pdbx_seq_one_letter_code
_entity_poly.pdbx_strand_id
1 'polypeptide(L)'
;MSPFATLRLPAEPTVVAPDGSDVRVLLGLAGGGMAHFELAAGQVARAVTHRTVEEVWYVVSGRGEMWRRQGEREETVGLEPGVCLTIPLGTHFQFRASPGEGVCAVAITMPPWPGEGEAVFVEGPWPVPGAGK
;
A
#
# COMPACT_ATOMS: atom_id res chain seq x y z
N MET A 1 16.09 -23.31 -10.39
CA MET A 1 14.66 -23.35 -9.97
C MET A 1 14.59 -23.03 -8.49
N SER A 2 13.74 -22.06 -8.13
CA SER A 2 13.53 -21.74 -6.71
C SER A 2 12.69 -22.82 -6.06
N PRO A 3 12.99 -23.20 -4.80
CA PRO A 3 12.10 -24.12 -4.09
C PRO A 3 10.75 -23.44 -3.85
N PHE A 4 9.68 -24.23 -3.93
CA PHE A 4 8.37 -23.68 -3.58
C PHE A 4 8.27 -23.49 -2.07
N ALA A 5 7.42 -22.54 -1.64
CA ALA A 5 7.29 -22.17 -0.23
C ALA A 5 5.84 -21.87 0.13
N THR A 6 5.52 -21.99 1.40
CA THR A 6 4.20 -21.69 1.94
C THR A 6 4.39 -20.85 3.20
N LEU A 7 3.51 -19.86 3.38
CA LEU A 7 3.57 -18.98 4.54
C LEU A 7 2.14 -18.69 5.01
N ARG A 8 1.91 -18.77 6.32
CA ARG A 8 0.68 -18.28 6.92
C ARG A 8 0.87 -16.79 7.24
N LEU A 9 -0.18 -16.00 7.12
CA LEU A 9 -0.11 -14.56 7.45
C LEU A 9 0.46 -14.39 8.86
N PRO A 10 1.57 -13.66 9.02
CA PRO A 10 2.14 -13.40 10.33
C PRO A 10 1.15 -12.67 11.24
N ALA A 11 1.14 -13.02 12.53
CA ALA A 11 0.25 -12.39 13.50
C ALA A 11 0.58 -10.90 13.68
N GLU A 12 1.87 -10.56 13.61
CA GLU A 12 2.35 -9.19 13.80
C GLU A 12 2.91 -8.62 12.51
N PRO A 13 2.83 -7.28 12.32
CA PRO A 13 3.49 -6.65 11.18
C PRO A 13 4.99 -6.96 11.17
N THR A 14 5.55 -7.20 9.98
CA THR A 14 6.98 -7.48 9.84
C THR A 14 7.77 -6.19 9.65
N VAL A 15 7.16 -5.14 9.09
CA VAL A 15 7.77 -3.83 8.95
C VAL A 15 6.69 -2.75 8.99
N VAL A 16 7.13 -1.49 9.19
CA VAL A 16 6.30 -0.32 8.94
C VAL A 16 6.78 0.25 7.61
N ALA A 17 5.87 0.41 6.65
CA ALA A 17 6.21 0.93 5.34
C ALA A 17 6.61 2.41 5.42
N PRO A 18 7.31 2.93 4.39
CA PRO A 18 7.66 4.36 4.34
C PRO A 18 6.45 5.27 4.49
N ASP A 19 5.27 4.87 4.01
CA ASP A 19 4.04 5.65 4.13
C ASP A 19 3.38 5.57 5.51
N GLY A 20 3.93 4.77 6.42
CA GLY A 20 3.43 4.63 7.78
C GLY A 20 2.44 3.48 7.98
N SER A 21 2.07 2.75 6.93
CA SER A 21 1.19 1.59 7.07
C SER A 21 1.94 0.39 7.67
N ASP A 22 1.20 -0.48 8.35
CA ASP A 22 1.74 -1.74 8.85
C ASP A 22 1.79 -2.75 7.71
N VAL A 23 2.93 -3.40 7.53
CA VAL A 23 3.14 -4.33 6.43
C VAL A 23 3.57 -5.69 6.95
N ARG A 24 2.95 -6.73 6.42
CA ARG A 24 3.41 -8.09 6.56
C ARG A 24 3.97 -8.53 5.22
N VAL A 25 5.28 -8.73 5.17
CA VAL A 25 5.93 -9.18 3.93
C VAL A 25 5.60 -10.65 3.74
N LEU A 26 5.02 -10.99 2.60
CA LEU A 26 4.64 -12.36 2.28
C LEU A 26 5.64 -12.94 1.29
N LEU A 27 5.21 -13.91 0.49
CA LEU A 27 6.11 -14.61 -0.42
C LEU A 27 6.26 -13.87 -1.74
N GLY A 28 7.36 -14.14 -2.42
CA GLY A 28 7.64 -13.55 -3.73
C GLY A 28 8.43 -14.48 -4.61
N LEU A 29 8.48 -14.11 -5.88
CA LEU A 29 9.24 -14.78 -6.92
C LEU A 29 10.08 -13.73 -7.65
N ALA A 30 10.78 -14.13 -8.70
CA ALA A 30 11.68 -13.24 -9.40
C ALA A 30 10.98 -11.99 -9.97
N GLY A 31 9.72 -12.13 -10.42
CA GLY A 31 8.98 -11.03 -11.06
C GLY A 31 8.17 -10.17 -10.13
N GLY A 32 7.97 -10.56 -8.88
CA GLY A 32 7.16 -9.79 -7.96
C GLY A 32 7.08 -10.39 -6.58
N GLY A 33 6.63 -9.59 -5.62
CA GLY A 33 6.44 -10.03 -4.24
C GLY A 33 5.06 -9.64 -3.73
N MET A 34 4.57 -10.35 -2.74
CA MET A 34 3.28 -10.08 -2.12
C MET A 34 3.47 -9.48 -0.74
N ALA A 35 2.65 -8.51 -0.40
CA ALA A 35 2.63 -7.90 0.92
C ALA A 35 1.20 -7.66 1.36
N HIS A 36 1.00 -7.63 2.66
CA HIS A 36 -0.28 -7.33 3.29
C HIS A 36 -0.16 -5.99 4.00
N PHE A 37 -0.97 -5.03 3.60
CA PHE A 37 -0.97 -3.67 4.15
C PHE A 37 -2.16 -3.49 5.08
N GLU A 38 -1.95 -2.76 6.16
CA GLU A 38 -3.00 -2.50 7.15
C GLU A 38 -2.90 -1.09 7.68
N LEU A 39 -4.05 -0.42 7.80
CA LEU A 39 -4.21 0.81 8.56
C LEU A 39 -5.32 0.59 9.58
N ALA A 40 -5.08 1.04 10.81
CA ALA A 40 -6.12 1.03 11.84
C ALA A 40 -7.15 2.13 11.55
N ALA A 41 -8.32 2.02 12.19
CA ALA A 41 -9.39 3.02 12.04
C ALA A 41 -8.82 4.44 12.24
N GLY A 42 -9.14 5.32 11.31
CA GLY A 42 -8.72 6.71 11.34
C GLY A 42 -7.28 7.00 10.95
N GLN A 43 -6.46 5.98 10.70
CA GLN A 43 -5.10 6.21 10.25
C GLN A 43 -5.05 6.66 8.80
N VAL A 44 -4.08 7.53 8.51
CA VAL A 44 -3.83 8.06 7.17
C VAL A 44 -2.38 7.77 6.83
N ALA A 45 -2.14 7.08 5.71
CA ALA A 45 -0.80 6.85 5.21
C ALA A 45 -0.27 8.12 4.54
N ARG A 46 1.05 8.24 4.43
CA ARG A 46 1.66 9.36 3.72
C ARG A 46 1.52 9.15 2.22
N ALA A 47 1.37 10.25 1.48
CA ALA A 47 1.34 10.19 0.02
C ALA A 47 2.75 9.91 -0.51
N VAL A 48 2.85 8.99 -1.45
CA VAL A 48 4.13 8.57 -2.04
C VAL A 48 3.99 8.32 -3.53
N THR A 49 5.14 8.24 -4.19
CA THR A 49 5.28 7.65 -5.52
C THR A 49 6.47 6.69 -5.47
N HIS A 50 6.49 5.71 -6.35
CA HIS A 50 7.56 4.72 -6.40
C HIS A 50 8.51 4.99 -7.56
N ARG A 51 9.80 4.68 -7.36
CA ARG A 51 10.82 4.93 -8.39
C ARG A 51 10.83 3.86 -9.47
N THR A 52 10.64 2.59 -9.09
CA THR A 52 10.79 1.46 -10.01
C THR A 52 9.69 0.42 -9.90
N VAL A 53 8.85 0.49 -8.87
CA VAL A 53 7.84 -0.53 -8.56
C VAL A 53 6.46 -0.06 -9.01
N GLU A 54 5.71 -0.98 -9.58
CA GLU A 54 4.27 -0.81 -9.76
C GLU A 54 3.54 -1.92 -9.01
N GLU A 55 2.25 -1.71 -8.73
CA GLU A 55 1.50 -2.59 -7.84
C GLU A 55 0.09 -2.89 -8.33
N VAL A 56 -0.40 -4.07 -7.95
CA VAL A 56 -1.81 -4.42 -8.05
C VAL A 56 -2.30 -4.75 -6.65
N TRP A 57 -3.37 -4.13 -6.23
CA TRP A 57 -3.94 -4.26 -4.89
C TRP A 57 -5.29 -4.97 -4.91
N TYR A 58 -5.56 -5.73 -3.86
CA TYR A 58 -6.88 -6.33 -3.63
C TYR A 58 -7.26 -6.12 -2.16
N VAL A 59 -8.39 -5.44 -1.92
CA VAL A 59 -8.86 -5.16 -0.57
C VAL A 59 -9.50 -6.41 0.03
N VAL A 60 -8.99 -6.82 1.19
CA VAL A 60 -9.41 -8.04 1.87
C VAL A 60 -10.51 -7.77 2.88
N SER A 61 -10.38 -6.69 3.65
CA SER A 61 -11.33 -6.37 4.72
C SER A 61 -11.30 -4.89 5.06
N GLY A 62 -12.37 -4.44 5.69
CA GLY A 62 -12.44 -3.08 6.21
C GLY A 62 -12.91 -2.06 5.20
N ARG A 63 -12.67 -0.78 5.52
CA ARG A 63 -13.12 0.36 4.73
C ARG A 63 -12.08 1.45 4.73
N GLY A 64 -11.96 2.15 3.61
CA GLY A 64 -11.06 3.29 3.46
C GLY A 64 -11.22 3.95 2.11
N GLU A 65 -10.22 4.72 1.75
CA GLU A 65 -10.18 5.42 0.46
C GLU A 65 -8.76 5.39 -0.09
N MET A 66 -8.64 5.33 -1.42
CA MET A 66 -7.38 5.44 -2.15
C MET A 66 -7.46 6.61 -3.11
N TRP A 67 -6.54 7.55 -2.97
CA TRP A 67 -6.34 8.63 -3.92
C TRP A 67 -5.17 8.29 -4.83
N ARG A 68 -5.32 8.52 -6.14
CA ARG A 68 -4.26 8.32 -7.15
C ARG A 68 -4.22 9.49 -8.11
N ARG A 69 -3.02 9.88 -8.51
CA ARG A 69 -2.82 10.94 -9.49
C ARG A 69 -1.76 10.55 -10.53
N GLN A 70 -2.08 10.79 -11.80
CA GLN A 70 -1.17 10.65 -12.93
C GLN A 70 -1.27 11.92 -13.76
N GLY A 71 -0.28 12.80 -13.64
CA GLY A 71 -0.33 14.10 -14.28
C GLY A 71 -1.53 14.91 -13.77
N GLU A 72 -2.45 15.26 -14.67
CA GLU A 72 -3.66 16.01 -14.32
C GLU A 72 -4.84 15.11 -13.97
N ARG A 73 -4.74 13.82 -14.24
CA ARG A 73 -5.79 12.86 -13.90
C ARG A 73 -5.71 12.50 -12.43
N GLU A 74 -6.80 12.68 -11.72
CA GLU A 74 -6.86 12.47 -10.30
C GLU A 74 -8.18 11.80 -9.94
N GLU A 75 -8.12 10.79 -9.05
CA GLU A 75 -9.30 10.02 -8.69
C GLU A 75 -9.17 9.50 -7.26
N THR A 76 -10.26 9.52 -6.53
CA THR A 76 -10.36 8.89 -5.22
C THR A 76 -11.43 7.82 -5.30
N VAL A 77 -11.09 6.60 -4.87
CA VAL A 77 -12.03 5.48 -4.86
C VAL A 77 -12.19 4.92 -3.46
N GLY A 78 -13.36 4.40 -3.17
CA GLY A 78 -13.61 3.72 -1.91
C GLY A 78 -12.89 2.37 -1.87
N LEU A 79 -12.35 2.04 -0.71
CA LEU A 79 -11.75 0.74 -0.44
C LEU A 79 -12.73 -0.07 0.41
N GLU A 80 -13.15 -1.20 -0.13
CA GLU A 80 -13.98 -2.17 0.57
C GLU A 80 -13.65 -3.56 0.06
N PRO A 81 -14.03 -4.63 0.77
CA PRO A 81 -13.67 -5.98 0.34
C PRO A 81 -14.06 -6.25 -1.11
N GLY A 82 -13.12 -6.77 -1.89
CA GLY A 82 -13.32 -7.10 -3.29
C GLY A 82 -12.84 -6.03 -4.28
N VAL A 83 -12.52 -4.83 -3.82
CA VAL A 83 -11.98 -3.79 -4.72
C VAL A 83 -10.57 -4.19 -5.14
N CYS A 84 -10.34 -4.20 -6.45
CA CYS A 84 -9.02 -4.43 -7.03
C CYS A 84 -8.61 -3.15 -7.77
N LEU A 85 -7.38 -2.70 -7.56
CA LEU A 85 -6.90 -1.48 -8.22
C LEU A 85 -5.42 -1.59 -8.57
N THR A 86 -4.99 -0.73 -9.46
CA THR A 86 -3.59 -0.67 -9.89
C THR A 86 -2.94 0.62 -9.45
N ILE A 87 -1.64 0.54 -9.21
CA ILE A 87 -0.78 1.70 -8.98
C ILE A 87 0.37 1.58 -9.97
N PRO A 88 0.20 2.07 -11.20
CA PRO A 88 1.26 2.04 -12.20
C PRO A 88 2.48 2.84 -11.75
N LEU A 89 3.64 2.50 -12.31
CA LEU A 89 4.89 3.21 -12.04
C LEU A 89 4.70 4.71 -12.23
N GLY A 90 5.17 5.50 -11.27
CA GLY A 90 5.09 6.96 -11.32
C GLY A 90 3.79 7.56 -10.83
N THR A 91 2.79 6.73 -10.49
CA THR A 91 1.55 7.23 -9.90
C THR A 91 1.81 7.79 -8.52
N HIS A 92 1.25 8.97 -8.22
CA HIS A 92 1.20 9.49 -6.86
C HIS A 92 -0.03 8.89 -6.19
N PHE A 93 0.11 8.41 -4.97
CA PHE A 93 -1.04 7.81 -4.30
C PHE A 93 -0.96 7.98 -2.79
N GLN A 94 -2.13 7.92 -2.17
CA GLN A 94 -2.29 7.98 -0.72
C GLN A 94 -3.53 7.20 -0.34
N PHE A 95 -3.47 6.44 0.74
CA PHE A 95 -4.66 5.76 1.23
C PHE A 95 -4.87 6.04 2.71
N ARG A 96 -6.11 5.89 3.13
CA ARG A 96 -6.50 6.09 4.52
C ARG A 96 -7.60 5.11 4.89
N ALA A 97 -7.67 4.78 6.19
CA ALA A 97 -8.75 3.98 6.72
C ALA A 97 -9.94 4.88 7.07
N SER A 98 -11.12 4.29 7.09
CA SER A 98 -12.33 4.95 7.58
C SER A 98 -12.13 5.35 9.05
N PRO A 99 -12.79 6.43 9.53
CA PRO A 99 -12.72 6.80 10.94
C PRO A 99 -13.20 5.70 11.89
N GLY A 100 -14.15 4.88 11.47
CA GLY A 100 -14.74 3.86 12.33
C GLY A 100 -14.20 2.45 12.12
N GLU A 101 -13.34 2.25 11.13
CA GLU A 101 -12.95 0.90 10.74
C GLU A 101 -11.61 0.92 10.01
N GLY A 102 -10.73 -0.03 10.36
CA GLY A 102 -9.47 -0.20 9.65
C GLY A 102 -9.66 -0.80 8.28
N VAL A 103 -8.59 -0.88 7.50
CA VAL A 103 -8.60 -1.46 6.16
C VAL A 103 -7.38 -2.34 5.97
N CYS A 104 -7.57 -3.50 5.34
CA CYS A 104 -6.50 -4.42 4.97
C CYS A 104 -6.55 -4.71 3.48
N ALA A 105 -5.40 -4.74 2.85
CA ALA A 105 -5.26 -5.08 1.45
C ALA A 105 -4.02 -5.91 1.23
N VAL A 106 -4.06 -6.78 0.22
CA VAL A 106 -2.84 -7.45 -0.27
C VAL A 106 -2.45 -6.81 -1.59
N ALA A 107 -1.16 -6.75 -1.83
CA ALA A 107 -0.63 -6.19 -3.07
C ALA A 107 0.50 -7.04 -3.61
N ILE A 108 0.60 -7.07 -4.93
CA ILE A 108 1.77 -7.60 -5.63
C ILE A 108 2.60 -6.42 -6.07
N THR A 109 3.87 -6.38 -5.66
CA THR A 109 4.82 -5.39 -6.12
C THR A 109 5.66 -6.00 -7.26
N MET A 110 5.86 -5.25 -8.32
CA MET A 110 6.58 -5.69 -9.52
C MET A 110 7.58 -4.61 -9.94
N PRO A 111 8.87 -4.87 -9.85
CA PRO A 111 9.57 -6.05 -9.31
C PRO A 111 9.35 -6.21 -7.81
N PRO A 112 9.96 -7.22 -7.18
CA PRO A 112 9.92 -7.33 -5.72
C PRO A 112 10.43 -6.04 -5.08
N TRP A 113 9.85 -5.68 -3.92
CA TRP A 113 10.21 -4.42 -3.25
C TRP A 113 11.72 -4.34 -3.02
N PRO A 114 12.40 -3.31 -3.56
CA PRO A 114 13.86 -3.23 -3.49
C PRO A 114 14.41 -2.68 -2.17
N GLY A 115 13.58 -2.00 -1.37
CA GLY A 115 14.01 -1.49 -0.08
C GLY A 115 14.04 0.03 0.00
N GLU A 116 14.99 0.57 0.76
CA GLU A 116 15.08 2.01 1.03
C GLU A 116 15.20 2.84 -0.24
N GLY A 117 14.56 4.01 -0.22
CA GLY A 117 14.62 4.96 -1.32
C GLY A 117 13.64 4.68 -2.45
N GLU A 118 12.93 3.56 -2.40
CA GLU A 118 11.95 3.23 -3.45
C GLU A 118 10.74 4.14 -3.38
N ALA A 119 10.20 4.38 -2.18
CA ALA A 119 9.07 5.28 -1.98
C ALA A 119 9.58 6.70 -1.76
N VAL A 120 9.03 7.64 -2.50
CA VAL A 120 9.36 9.07 -2.42
C VAL A 120 8.12 9.81 -1.94
N PHE A 121 8.24 10.62 -0.88
CA PHE A 121 7.11 11.38 -0.38
C PHE A 121 6.71 12.47 -1.36
N VAL A 122 5.39 12.62 -1.54
CA VAL A 122 4.80 13.64 -2.41
C VAL A 122 3.64 14.30 -1.66
N GLU A 123 3.09 15.38 -2.23
CA GLU A 123 1.89 15.99 -1.67
C GLU A 123 0.68 15.14 -2.02
N GLY A 124 -0.21 15.00 -1.05
CA GLY A 124 -1.47 14.31 -1.21
C GLY A 124 -2.62 15.10 -0.59
N PRO A 125 -3.86 14.66 -0.80
CA PRO A 125 -5.02 15.42 -0.36
C PRO A 125 -5.30 15.36 1.14
N TRP A 126 -4.70 14.39 1.85
CA TRP A 126 -5.05 14.18 3.25
C TRP A 126 -3.85 14.43 4.17
N PRO A 127 -4.03 15.26 5.21
CA PRO A 127 -2.98 15.47 6.19
C PRO A 127 -2.79 14.20 7.03
N VAL A 128 -1.53 13.90 7.34
CA VAL A 128 -1.19 12.75 8.19
C VAL A 128 -1.13 13.23 9.62
N PRO A 129 -1.91 12.65 10.54
CA PRO A 129 -1.89 13.05 11.94
C PRO A 129 -0.46 12.99 12.52
N GLY A 130 -0.02 14.08 13.14
CA GLY A 130 1.30 14.18 13.73
C GLY A 130 2.43 14.49 12.75
N ALA A 131 2.16 14.48 11.44
CA ALA A 131 3.16 14.81 10.43
C ALA A 131 3.42 16.33 10.42
N GLY A 132 4.63 16.73 10.06
CA GLY A 132 5.00 18.15 9.96
C GLY A 132 5.32 18.79 11.29
N LYS A 133 5.46 18.04 12.32
CA LYS A 133 5.87 18.53 13.64
C LYS A 133 7.35 18.92 13.64
#